data_9bbb7507a7484b4ae2d71d7ba19e4591
#
_entry.id   9bbb7507a7484b4ae2d71d7ba19e4591
#
_cell.length_a   1.000
_cell.length_b   1.000
_cell.length_c   1.000
_cell.angle_alpha   90.00
_cell.angle_beta   90.00
_cell.angle_gamma   90.00
#
_symmetry.space_group_name_H-M   'P 1'
#
loop_
_entity.id
_entity.type
_entity.pdbx_description
1 polymer ?
#
loop_
_entity_poly.entity_id
_entity_poly.type
_entity_poly.pdbx_seq_one_letter_code
_entity_poly.pdbx_strand_id
1 'polypeptide(L)'
;MRYQEFMDSLDQDSCPSALEPCLRALWFDAKGEWDTAHEIVQQVDDVTAARIHAYVHRKEGDDWNARYWYGRAGSVFPEKMSLKEEWNSLLLEMVG
;
A
#
# COMPACT_ATOMS: atom_id res chain seq x y z
N MET A 1 -13.05 -8.00 3.98
CA MET A 1 -13.24 -6.82 4.86
C MET A 1 -13.76 -5.65 4.04
N ARG A 2 -14.71 -4.90 4.55
CA ARG A 2 -15.24 -3.73 3.87
C ARG A 2 -14.37 -2.50 4.14
N TYR A 3 -14.48 -1.52 3.24
CA TYR A 3 -13.70 -0.28 3.35
C TYR A 3 -13.85 0.36 4.73
N GLN A 4 -15.08 0.55 5.21
CA GLN A 4 -15.30 1.21 6.50
C GLN A 4 -14.75 0.43 7.67
N GLU A 5 -14.86 -0.89 7.62
CA GLU A 5 -14.29 -1.75 8.66
C GLU A 5 -12.77 -1.59 8.72
N PHE A 6 -12.12 -1.52 7.55
CA PHE A 6 -10.68 -1.30 7.49
C PHE A 6 -10.32 0.07 8.08
N MET A 7 -11.04 1.12 7.66
CA MET A 7 -10.77 2.48 8.16
C MET A 7 -10.95 2.57 9.67
N ASP A 8 -12.01 1.93 10.20
CA ASP A 8 -12.26 1.91 11.64
C ASP A 8 -11.14 1.19 12.39
N SER A 9 -10.56 0.15 11.80
CA SER A 9 -9.48 -0.61 12.44
C SER A 9 -8.20 0.22 12.64
N LEU A 10 -8.05 1.30 11.88
CA LEU A 10 -6.88 2.18 12.04
C LEU A 10 -6.85 2.91 13.37
N ASP A 11 -7.97 2.97 14.09
CA ASP A 11 -8.03 3.55 15.42
C ASP A 11 -7.52 2.59 16.50
N GLN A 12 -7.27 1.34 16.15
CA GLN A 12 -6.76 0.33 17.08
C GLN A 12 -5.24 0.39 17.16
N ASP A 13 -4.70 -0.11 18.27
CA ASP A 13 -3.24 -0.10 18.49
C ASP A 13 -2.52 -1.20 17.72
N SER A 14 -3.21 -2.27 17.36
CA SER A 14 -2.60 -3.40 16.65
C SER A 14 -3.35 -3.75 15.39
N CYS A 15 -2.61 -4.26 14.42
CA CYS A 15 -3.18 -4.66 13.13
C CYS A 15 -4.10 -5.86 13.30
N PRO A 16 -5.30 -5.84 12.70
CA PRO A 16 -6.18 -7.01 12.73
C PRO A 16 -5.47 -8.23 12.15
N SER A 17 -5.54 -9.35 12.85
CA SER A 17 -4.81 -10.57 12.49
C SER A 17 -5.34 -11.23 11.21
N ALA A 18 -6.56 -10.93 10.83
CA ALA A 18 -7.20 -11.54 9.66
C ALA A 18 -6.84 -10.88 8.33
N LEU A 19 -6.10 -9.75 8.36
CA LEU A 19 -5.74 -9.05 7.12
C LEU A 19 -4.70 -9.82 6.32
N GLU A 20 -4.95 -9.93 5.01
CA GLU A 20 -3.97 -10.52 4.11
C GLU A 20 -2.80 -9.53 3.90
N PRO A 21 -1.64 -9.99 3.37
CA PRO A 21 -0.42 -9.17 3.38
C PRO A 21 -0.53 -7.79 2.76
N CYS A 22 -1.19 -7.65 1.61
CA CYS A 22 -1.28 -6.33 0.96
C CYS A 22 -2.12 -5.34 1.76
N LEU A 23 -3.21 -5.81 2.35
CA LEU A 23 -4.02 -4.97 3.25
C LEU A 23 -3.24 -4.62 4.50
N ARG A 24 -2.48 -5.57 5.02
CA ARG A 24 -1.63 -5.32 6.19
C ARG A 24 -0.59 -4.25 5.90
N ALA A 25 0.02 -4.28 4.70
CA ALA A 25 0.98 -3.26 4.32
C ALA A 25 0.36 -1.87 4.29
N LEU A 26 -0.84 -1.74 3.73
CA LEU A 26 -1.55 -0.45 3.72
C LEU A 26 -1.90 0.00 5.13
N TRP A 27 -2.26 -0.95 6.01
CA TRP A 27 -2.57 -0.63 7.41
C TRP A 27 -1.36 -0.04 8.11
N PHE A 28 -0.20 -0.71 8.00
CA PHE A 28 1.02 -0.22 8.66
C PHE A 28 1.49 1.11 8.06
N ASP A 29 1.35 1.28 6.74
CA ASP A 29 1.70 2.55 6.12
C ASP A 29 0.84 3.69 6.68
N ALA A 30 -0.46 3.47 6.83
CA ALA A 30 -1.37 4.49 7.39
C ALA A 30 -1.03 4.83 8.83
N LYS A 31 -0.42 3.90 9.58
CA LYS A 31 0.02 4.13 10.94
C LYS A 31 1.41 4.76 11.02
N GLY A 32 1.99 5.11 9.88
CA GLY A 32 3.31 5.73 9.85
C GLY A 32 4.48 4.76 9.95
N GLU A 33 4.24 3.46 9.75
CA GLU A 33 5.28 2.44 9.85
C GLU A 33 5.73 2.00 8.47
N TRP A 34 6.45 2.89 7.79
CA TRP A 34 6.90 2.68 6.42
C TRP A 34 7.74 1.41 6.25
N ASP A 35 8.69 1.20 7.17
CA ASP A 35 9.61 0.04 7.08
C ASP A 35 8.84 -1.28 7.10
N THR A 36 7.84 -1.38 7.98
CA THR A 36 7.04 -2.59 8.08
C THR A 36 6.22 -2.81 6.82
N ALA A 37 5.61 -1.75 6.29
CA ALA A 37 4.85 -1.84 5.06
C ALA A 37 5.71 -2.30 3.89
N HIS A 38 6.90 -1.72 3.74
CA HIS A 38 7.84 -2.08 2.68
C HIS A 38 8.29 -3.55 2.81
N GLU A 39 8.61 -3.97 4.02
CA GLU A 39 9.06 -5.33 4.26
C GLU A 39 8.00 -6.36 3.91
N ILE A 40 6.74 -6.07 4.21
CA ILE A 40 5.64 -6.97 3.88
C ILE A 40 5.52 -7.16 2.37
N VAL A 41 5.46 -6.05 1.62
CA VAL A 41 5.21 -6.14 0.17
C VAL A 41 6.41 -6.71 -0.60
N GLN A 42 7.64 -6.52 -0.11
CA GLN A 42 8.77 -7.08 -0.82
C GLN A 42 8.84 -8.60 -0.76
N GLN A 43 8.08 -9.22 0.12
CA GLN A 43 8.01 -10.68 0.25
C GLN A 43 6.86 -11.29 -0.54
N VAL A 44 6.00 -10.47 -1.14
CA VAL A 44 4.83 -10.95 -1.88
C VAL A 44 5.07 -10.72 -3.38
N ASP A 45 4.97 -11.81 -4.16
CA ASP A 45 5.23 -11.77 -5.60
C ASP A 45 3.92 -11.74 -6.39
N ASP A 46 3.26 -10.58 -6.38
CA ASP A 46 2.08 -10.37 -7.22
C ASP A 46 1.97 -8.90 -7.62
N VAL A 47 1.05 -8.62 -8.54
CA VAL A 47 0.86 -7.29 -9.12
C VAL A 47 0.44 -6.26 -8.08
N THR A 48 -0.47 -6.63 -7.19
CA THR A 48 -0.95 -5.73 -6.15
C THR A 48 0.18 -5.32 -5.20
N ALA A 49 0.99 -6.30 -4.78
CA ALA A 49 2.14 -6.02 -3.92
C ALA A 49 3.15 -5.13 -4.63
N ALA A 50 3.39 -5.34 -5.93
CA ALA A 50 4.28 -4.49 -6.70
C ALA A 50 3.79 -3.04 -6.77
N ARG A 51 2.49 -2.84 -6.89
CA ARG A 51 1.91 -1.50 -6.89
C ARG A 51 2.07 -0.81 -5.54
N ILE A 52 1.84 -1.53 -4.46
CA ILE A 52 2.03 -0.98 -3.11
C ILE A 52 3.52 -0.70 -2.87
N HIS A 53 4.40 -1.60 -3.33
CA HIS A 53 5.84 -1.42 -3.25
C HIS A 53 6.26 -0.11 -3.94
N ALA A 54 5.71 0.14 -5.13
CA ALA A 54 5.94 1.38 -5.86
C ALA A 54 5.46 2.60 -5.05
N TYR A 55 4.26 2.49 -4.48
CA TYR A 55 3.67 3.57 -3.68
C TYR A 55 4.56 3.92 -2.47
N VAL A 56 5.07 2.92 -1.74
CA VAL A 56 5.89 3.22 -0.56
C VAL A 56 7.23 3.86 -0.96
N HIS A 57 7.81 3.49 -2.09
CA HIS A 57 9.01 4.17 -2.59
C HIS A 57 8.69 5.61 -3.04
N ARG A 58 7.55 5.82 -3.68
CA ARG A 58 7.11 7.17 -4.04
C ARG A 58 6.96 8.04 -2.80
N LYS A 59 6.39 7.49 -1.75
CA LYS A 59 6.17 8.19 -0.49
C LYS A 59 7.47 8.65 0.16
N GLU A 60 8.53 7.82 0.08
CA GLU A 60 9.83 8.21 0.63
C GLU A 60 10.63 9.13 -0.28
N GLY A 61 10.10 9.45 -1.46
CA GLY A 61 10.77 10.33 -2.40
C GLY A 61 11.73 9.62 -3.35
N ASP A 62 11.73 8.30 -3.38
CA ASP A 62 12.60 7.51 -4.27
C ASP A 62 11.86 7.20 -5.56
N ASP A 63 11.73 8.21 -6.41
CA ASP A 63 10.96 8.08 -7.64
C ASP A 63 11.54 7.06 -8.61
N TRP A 64 12.86 6.88 -8.63
CA TRP A 64 13.50 5.90 -9.50
C TRP A 64 13.03 4.48 -9.16
N ASN A 65 13.08 4.10 -7.87
CA ASN A 65 12.58 2.81 -7.42
C ASN A 65 11.07 2.69 -7.60
N ALA A 66 10.34 3.77 -7.35
CA ALA A 66 8.89 3.77 -7.56
C ALA A 66 8.56 3.43 -9.01
N ARG A 67 9.22 4.09 -9.97
CA ARG A 67 8.97 3.82 -11.39
C ARG A 67 9.30 2.39 -11.78
N TYR A 68 10.36 1.84 -11.21
CA TYR A 68 10.70 0.44 -11.44
C TYR A 68 9.55 -0.48 -11.03
N TRP A 69 9.00 -0.28 -9.84
CA TRP A 69 7.93 -1.14 -9.33
C TRP A 69 6.58 -0.90 -10.01
N TYR A 70 6.28 0.34 -10.41
CA TYR A 70 5.10 0.58 -11.24
C TYR A 70 5.23 -0.18 -12.56
N GLY A 71 6.42 -0.18 -13.15
CA GLY A 71 6.68 -0.94 -14.38
C GLY A 71 6.47 -2.43 -14.18
N ARG A 72 6.95 -2.98 -13.06
CA ARG A 72 6.74 -4.39 -12.71
C ARG A 72 5.26 -4.71 -12.55
N ALA A 73 4.48 -3.76 -12.09
CA ALA A 73 3.03 -3.94 -11.91
C ALA A 73 2.21 -3.68 -13.18
N GLY A 74 2.86 -3.27 -14.25
CA GLY A 74 2.14 -2.91 -15.48
C GLY A 74 1.37 -1.60 -15.36
N SER A 75 1.80 -0.72 -14.44
CA SER A 75 1.18 0.57 -14.19
C SER A 75 2.12 1.70 -14.53
N VAL A 76 1.60 2.93 -14.54
CA VAL A 76 2.43 4.12 -14.71
C VAL A 76 2.47 4.92 -13.41
N PHE A 77 3.53 5.71 -13.25
CA PHE A 77 3.67 6.59 -12.09
C PHE A 77 2.51 7.58 -12.06
N PRO A 78 1.71 7.62 -10.99
CA PRO A 78 0.48 8.45 -10.96
C PRO A 78 0.80 9.90 -10.59
N GLU A 79 1.39 10.64 -11.53
CA GLU A 79 1.88 12.00 -11.27
C GLU A 79 0.81 12.99 -10.83
N LYS A 80 -0.44 12.77 -11.25
CA LYS A 80 -1.54 13.69 -10.94
C LYS A 80 -2.30 13.31 -9.68
N MET A 81 -1.94 12.20 -9.05
CA MET A 81 -2.63 11.70 -7.87
C MET A 81 -1.77 11.97 -6.64
N SER A 82 -2.37 12.47 -5.57
CA SER A 82 -1.65 12.63 -4.31
C SER A 82 -1.35 11.28 -3.69
N LEU A 83 -0.44 11.24 -2.73
CA LEU A 83 -0.14 10.01 -1.99
C LEU A 83 -1.39 9.48 -1.28
N LYS A 84 -2.17 10.38 -0.69
CA LYS A 84 -3.40 10.00 0.00
C LYS A 84 -4.44 9.42 -0.96
N GLU A 85 -4.57 10.04 -2.12
CA GLU A 85 -5.48 9.54 -3.15
C GLU A 85 -5.04 8.17 -3.66
N GLU A 86 -3.75 7.98 -3.87
CA GLU A 86 -3.23 6.70 -4.32
C GLU A 86 -3.46 5.62 -3.27
N TRP A 87 -3.15 5.90 -2.00
CA TRP A 87 -3.38 4.95 -0.91
C TRP A 87 -4.85 4.51 -0.87
N ASN A 88 -5.75 5.49 -0.97
CA ASN A 88 -7.18 5.22 -0.93
C ASN A 88 -7.62 4.39 -2.14
N SER A 89 -7.09 4.69 -3.32
CA SER A 89 -7.38 3.95 -4.54
C SER A 89 -6.92 2.49 -4.41
N LEU A 90 -5.72 2.27 -3.87
CA LEU A 90 -5.22 0.92 -3.64
C LEU A 90 -6.10 0.15 -2.68
N LEU A 91 -6.52 0.79 -1.60
CA LEU A 91 -7.41 0.15 -0.64
C LEU A 91 -8.75 -0.23 -1.26
N LEU A 92 -9.36 0.68 -2.02
CA LEU A 92 -10.66 0.43 -2.65
C LEU A 92 -10.63 -0.73 -3.63
N GLU A 93 -9.50 -1.00 -4.26
CA GLU A 93 -9.37 -2.15 -5.17
C GLU A 93 -9.35 -3.49 -4.44
N MET A 94 -9.01 -3.50 -3.17
CA MET A 94 -8.84 -4.73 -2.40
C MET A 94 -10.01 -5.05 -1.46
N VAL A 95 -10.80 -4.05 -1.12
CA VAL A 95 -11.93 -4.25 -0.19
C VAL A 95 -13.25 -4.28 -0.95
N GLY A 96 -14.19 -5.02 -0.42
CA GLY A 96 -15.50 -5.14 -1.02
C GLY A 96 -16.44 -3.97 -0.72
#